data_55a46d76e8b750baeea37e22389b51de
#
_entry.id   55a46d76e8b750baeea37e22389b51de
#
_cell.length_a   1.000
_cell.length_b   1.000
_cell.length_c   1.000
_cell.angle_alpha   90.00
_cell.angle_beta   90.00
_cell.angle_gamma   90.00
#
_symmetry.space_group_name_H-M   'P 1'
#
loop_
_entity.id
_entity.type
_entity.pdbx_description
1 polymer ?
#
loop_
_entity_poly.entity_id
_entity_poly.type
_entity_poly.pdbx_seq_one_letter_code
_entity_poly.pdbx_strand_id
1 'polypeptide(L)'
;MAELELQGLAQETAELFISGRVNPLAQPLMLDIRARVNGLDLPPLSPYSMKYAGYGIERGKLSMDVRYEIKADGQLTATNRVVLNQLAFGDKVDGSGSSLPVKLAVALLADRRGVIDIDLPVRGSLNDPQFSMGGLIWRAFVNLIGRAVTSPFSLLGSAFAGTAASELSTIAFAPGSKALDAQARASLDKVAQAMLDKPALNLTPVSYTHLTLPTS
;
A
#
# COMPACT_ATOMS: atom_id res chain seq x y z
N MET A 1 -0.95 11.13 -34.21
CA MET A 1 -1.36 11.21 -32.80
C MET A 1 -1.84 12.64 -32.53
N ALA A 2 -3.02 12.79 -31.91
CA ALA A 2 -3.52 14.09 -31.47
C ALA A 2 -2.91 14.44 -30.12
N GLU A 3 -2.65 15.72 -29.90
CA GLU A 3 -2.23 16.24 -28.60
C GLU A 3 -3.45 16.47 -27.71
N LEU A 4 -3.29 16.17 -26.41
CA LEU A 4 -4.29 16.36 -25.39
C LEU A 4 -3.66 17.18 -24.26
N GLU A 5 -4.33 18.26 -23.87
CA GLU A 5 -4.02 19.02 -22.67
C GLU A 5 -5.33 19.42 -21.99
N LEU A 6 -5.41 19.14 -20.69
CA LEU A 6 -6.55 19.50 -19.86
C LEU A 6 -6.02 19.96 -18.50
N GLN A 7 -6.50 21.12 -18.08
CA GLN A 7 -6.25 21.69 -16.75
C GLN A 7 -7.58 22.04 -16.09
N GLY A 8 -7.69 21.79 -14.80
CA GLY A 8 -8.91 22.09 -14.06
C GLY A 8 -8.78 21.80 -12.58
N LEU A 9 -9.90 21.89 -11.90
CA LEU A 9 -10.02 21.54 -10.49
C LEU A 9 -10.97 20.35 -10.33
N ALA A 10 -10.52 19.34 -9.62
CA ALA A 10 -11.37 18.27 -9.14
C ALA A 10 -11.87 18.63 -7.73
N GLN A 11 -13.19 18.45 -7.48
CA GLN A 11 -13.83 18.81 -6.21
C GLN A 11 -13.54 20.29 -5.80
N GLU A 12 -13.47 21.19 -6.78
CA GLU A 12 -13.25 22.64 -6.61
C GLU A 12 -11.89 23.03 -6.05
N THR A 13 -11.11 22.12 -5.47
CA THR A 13 -9.87 22.41 -4.74
C THR A 13 -8.65 21.67 -5.24
N ALA A 14 -8.81 20.45 -5.76
CA ALA A 14 -7.69 19.62 -6.19
C ALA A 14 -7.27 19.95 -7.63
N GLU A 15 -6.04 20.39 -7.81
CA GLU A 15 -5.49 20.66 -9.14
C GLU A 15 -5.41 19.37 -9.95
N LEU A 16 -6.00 19.40 -11.15
CA LEU A 16 -5.95 18.33 -12.13
C LEU A 16 -5.23 18.81 -13.38
N PHE A 17 -4.24 18.07 -13.79
CA PHE A 17 -3.52 18.29 -15.03
C PHE A 17 -3.40 16.97 -15.80
N ILE A 18 -3.81 16.96 -17.07
CA ILE A 18 -3.66 15.83 -17.97
C ILE A 18 -3.01 16.32 -19.25
N SER A 19 -1.95 15.67 -19.69
CA SER A 19 -1.28 15.99 -20.96
C SER A 19 -0.79 14.73 -21.65
N GLY A 20 -0.61 14.83 -22.96
CA GLY A 20 -0.04 13.73 -23.72
C GLY A 20 -0.52 13.66 -25.16
N ARG A 21 -0.42 12.48 -25.73
CA ARG A 21 -0.80 12.21 -27.11
C ARG A 21 -1.63 10.95 -27.21
N VAL A 22 -2.63 10.97 -28.05
CA VAL A 22 -3.54 9.84 -28.28
C VAL A 22 -3.76 9.65 -29.79
N ASN A 23 -3.84 8.40 -30.21
CA ASN A 23 -4.35 8.03 -31.54
C ASN A 23 -5.55 7.09 -31.37
N PRO A 24 -6.76 7.65 -31.27
CA PRO A 24 -7.97 6.84 -31.01
C PRO A 24 -8.37 5.98 -32.21
N LEU A 25 -7.86 6.26 -33.39
CA LEU A 25 -8.13 5.53 -34.63
C LEU A 25 -7.15 4.37 -34.88
N ALA A 26 -6.09 4.27 -34.07
CA ALA A 26 -5.17 3.14 -34.16
C ALA A 26 -5.78 1.87 -33.58
N GLN A 27 -5.48 0.74 -34.19
CA GLN A 27 -5.84 -0.59 -33.70
C GLN A 27 -4.57 -1.41 -33.51
N PRO A 28 -4.15 -1.69 -32.25
CA PRO A 28 -4.76 -1.25 -31.01
C PRO A 28 -4.62 0.27 -30.77
N LEU A 29 -5.43 0.80 -29.84
CA LEU A 29 -5.35 2.18 -29.37
C LEU A 29 -3.91 2.51 -28.96
N MET A 30 -3.40 3.67 -29.41
CA MET A 30 -2.08 4.17 -29.02
C MET A 30 -2.24 5.43 -28.17
N LEU A 31 -1.53 5.49 -27.05
CA LEU A 31 -1.50 6.69 -26.19
C LEU A 31 -0.19 6.79 -25.41
N ASP A 32 0.20 8.02 -25.10
CA ASP A 32 1.20 8.36 -24.08
C ASP A 32 0.61 9.56 -23.32
N ILE A 33 0.01 9.27 -22.17
CA ILE A 33 -0.72 10.23 -21.34
C ILE A 33 -0.08 10.27 -19.97
N ARG A 34 0.11 11.49 -19.47
CA ARG A 34 0.43 11.78 -18.08
C ARG A 34 -0.74 12.52 -17.43
N ALA A 35 -1.13 12.07 -16.24
CA ALA A 35 -2.12 12.77 -15.45
C ALA A 35 -1.60 12.99 -14.02
N ARG A 36 -1.89 14.16 -13.49
CA ARG A 36 -1.55 14.54 -12.12
C ARG A 36 -2.78 15.11 -11.45
N VAL A 37 -3.06 14.66 -10.24
CA VAL A 37 -4.02 15.28 -9.34
C VAL A 37 -3.32 15.57 -8.02
N ASN A 38 -3.60 16.73 -7.43
CA ASN A 38 -2.94 17.14 -6.21
C ASN A 38 -3.95 17.60 -5.16
N GLY A 39 -3.93 16.94 -4.00
CA GLY A 39 -4.72 17.33 -2.84
C GLY A 39 -6.22 17.02 -2.91
N LEU A 40 -6.64 15.98 -3.67
CA LEU A 40 -8.03 15.54 -3.74
C LEU A 40 -8.52 15.06 -2.37
N ASP A 41 -9.67 15.55 -1.91
CA ASP A 41 -10.27 15.11 -0.66
C ASP A 41 -10.84 13.69 -0.79
N LEU A 42 -10.49 12.83 0.17
CA LEU A 42 -10.88 11.42 0.15
C LEU A 42 -12.28 11.13 0.74
N PRO A 43 -12.82 11.87 1.72
CA PRO A 43 -14.14 11.60 2.30
C PRO A 43 -15.28 11.48 1.28
N PRO A 44 -15.34 12.27 0.19
CA PRO A 44 -16.35 12.10 -0.86
C PRO A 44 -16.27 10.77 -1.59
N LEU A 45 -15.15 10.06 -1.50
CA LEU A 45 -14.97 8.71 -2.08
C LEU A 45 -15.43 7.59 -1.16
N SER A 46 -15.99 7.92 0.03
CA SER A 46 -16.49 6.93 1.00
C SER A 46 -17.46 5.90 0.42
N PRO A 47 -18.38 6.22 -0.52
CA PRO A 47 -19.24 5.20 -1.11
C PRO A 47 -18.46 4.05 -1.78
N TYR A 48 -17.32 4.37 -2.40
CA TYR A 48 -16.44 3.37 -3.02
C TYR A 48 -15.68 2.58 -1.95
N SER A 49 -15.10 3.25 -0.94
CA SER A 49 -14.36 2.56 0.12
C SER A 49 -15.27 1.67 0.98
N MET A 50 -16.49 2.08 1.26
CA MET A 50 -17.49 1.24 1.94
C MET A 50 -17.80 -0.02 1.12
N LYS A 51 -18.00 0.12 -0.19
CA LYS A 51 -18.32 -1.02 -1.08
C LYS A 51 -17.17 -2.03 -1.17
N TYR A 52 -15.91 -1.57 -1.28
CA TYR A 52 -14.76 -2.44 -1.57
C TYR A 52 -13.91 -2.78 -0.36
N ALA A 53 -13.80 -1.86 0.59
CA ALA A 53 -12.98 -2.01 1.79
C ALA A 53 -13.81 -2.20 3.07
N GLY A 54 -15.11 -1.88 3.05
CA GLY A 54 -16.01 -2.02 4.19
C GLY A 54 -15.91 -0.90 5.21
N TYR A 55 -15.30 0.23 4.88
CA TYR A 55 -15.11 1.37 5.77
C TYR A 55 -15.38 2.68 5.04
N GLY A 56 -16.00 3.65 5.70
CA GLY A 56 -16.05 5.03 5.24
C GLY A 56 -14.72 5.74 5.49
N ILE A 57 -14.40 6.74 4.68
CA ILE A 57 -13.20 7.56 4.86
C ILE A 57 -13.60 8.80 5.67
N GLU A 58 -13.00 8.99 6.85
CA GLU A 58 -13.24 10.16 7.69
C GLU A 58 -12.42 11.36 7.26
N ARG A 59 -11.18 11.12 6.86
CA ARG A 59 -10.26 12.17 6.43
C ARG A 59 -9.17 11.61 5.54
N GLY A 60 -8.53 12.50 4.82
CA GLY A 60 -7.36 12.23 4.01
C GLY A 60 -7.37 12.98 2.70
N LYS A 61 -6.19 13.19 2.15
CA LYS A 61 -5.98 13.78 0.84
C LYS A 61 -5.19 12.83 -0.05
N LEU A 62 -5.58 12.79 -1.33
CA LEU A 62 -4.90 12.02 -2.36
C LEU A 62 -4.14 12.96 -3.30
N SER A 63 -2.87 12.67 -3.53
CA SER A 63 -2.13 13.18 -4.67
C SER A 63 -1.66 12.00 -5.52
N MET A 64 -1.75 12.13 -6.83
CA MET A 64 -1.43 11.05 -7.75
C MET A 64 -0.71 11.60 -8.99
N ASP A 65 0.38 10.93 -9.41
CA ASP A 65 1.06 11.17 -10.67
C ASP A 65 1.08 9.84 -11.43
N VAL A 66 0.43 9.82 -12.58
CA VAL A 66 0.31 8.61 -13.38
C VAL A 66 0.79 8.86 -14.80
N ARG A 67 1.45 7.87 -15.37
CA ARG A 67 1.80 7.83 -16.79
C ARG A 67 1.35 6.52 -17.39
N TYR A 68 0.63 6.61 -18.49
CA TYR A 68 0.16 5.47 -19.26
C TYR A 68 0.70 5.55 -20.68
N GLU A 69 1.38 4.51 -21.12
CA GLU A 69 1.87 4.35 -22.49
C GLU A 69 1.29 3.06 -23.08
N ILE A 70 0.62 3.19 -24.22
CA ILE A 70 0.19 2.05 -25.06
C ILE A 70 0.86 2.18 -26.42
N LYS A 71 1.66 1.18 -26.77
CA LYS A 71 2.42 1.12 -28.02
C LYS A 71 1.60 0.50 -29.16
N ALA A 72 2.13 0.60 -30.38
CA ALA A 72 1.50 0.05 -31.57
C ALA A 72 1.32 -1.49 -31.54
N ASP A 73 2.11 -2.18 -30.73
CA ASP A 73 2.00 -3.62 -30.50
C ASP A 73 0.95 -3.98 -29.43
N GLY A 74 0.23 -3.00 -28.87
CA GLY A 74 -0.77 -3.17 -27.84
C GLY A 74 -0.21 -3.36 -26.42
N GLN A 75 1.12 -3.26 -26.23
CA GLN A 75 1.71 -3.33 -24.91
C GLN A 75 1.39 -2.07 -24.11
N LEU A 76 0.83 -2.28 -22.91
CA LEU A 76 0.59 -1.24 -21.92
C LEU A 76 1.69 -1.24 -20.87
N THR A 77 2.25 -0.07 -20.65
CA THR A 77 3.10 0.21 -19.48
C THR A 77 2.52 1.40 -18.75
N ALA A 78 2.34 1.28 -17.44
CA ALA A 78 1.88 2.38 -16.61
C ALA A 78 2.70 2.47 -15.32
N THR A 79 2.93 3.69 -14.89
CA THR A 79 3.46 4.03 -13.57
C THR A 79 2.42 4.85 -12.83
N ASN A 80 2.13 4.46 -11.58
CA ASN A 80 1.16 5.15 -10.74
C ASN A 80 1.83 5.44 -9.41
N ARG A 81 2.20 6.68 -9.16
CA ARG A 81 2.62 7.12 -7.84
C ARG A 81 1.41 7.69 -7.11
N VAL A 82 1.10 7.10 -5.97
CA VAL A 82 -0.06 7.45 -5.14
C VAL A 82 0.46 7.91 -3.78
N VAL A 83 0.12 9.12 -3.39
CA VAL A 83 0.46 9.69 -2.08
C VAL A 83 -0.84 9.98 -1.33
N LEU A 84 -1.03 9.30 -0.20
CA LEU A 84 -2.16 9.51 0.70
C LEU A 84 -1.66 10.23 1.95
N ASN A 85 -2.23 11.39 2.22
CA ASN A 85 -1.89 12.19 3.39
C ASN A 85 -2.99 12.04 4.45
N GLN A 86 -2.62 11.63 5.67
CA GLN A 86 -3.49 11.56 6.84
C GLN A 86 -4.77 10.73 6.61
N LEU A 87 -4.68 9.64 5.82
CA LEU A 87 -5.82 8.76 5.58
C LEU A 87 -6.28 8.12 6.89
N ALA A 88 -7.55 8.32 7.23
CA ALA A 88 -8.21 7.67 8.34
C ALA A 88 -9.56 7.10 7.91
N PHE A 89 -9.80 5.86 8.32
CA PHE A 89 -11.08 5.18 8.14
C PHE A 89 -11.91 5.23 9.42
N GLY A 90 -13.19 5.47 9.26
CA GLY A 90 -14.20 5.37 10.32
C GLY A 90 -14.48 3.92 10.74
N ASP A 91 -15.64 3.71 11.34
CA ASP A 91 -16.05 2.38 11.76
C ASP A 91 -16.40 1.49 10.57
N LYS A 92 -16.33 0.18 10.81
CA LYS A 92 -16.71 -0.81 9.82
C LYS A 92 -18.23 -0.72 9.54
N VAL A 93 -18.58 -0.74 8.26
CA VAL A 93 -19.99 -0.74 7.86
C VAL A 93 -20.53 -2.16 7.96
N ASP A 94 -21.65 -2.32 8.68
CA ASP A 94 -22.33 -3.60 8.83
C ASP A 94 -22.81 -4.12 7.46
N GLY A 95 -22.64 -5.43 7.26
CA GLY A 95 -23.02 -6.08 5.98
C GLY A 95 -21.99 -5.91 4.86
N SER A 96 -20.88 -5.20 5.07
CA SER A 96 -19.78 -5.20 4.13
C SER A 96 -19.11 -6.58 4.10
N GLY A 97 -19.18 -7.27 2.95
CA GLY A 97 -18.52 -8.57 2.75
C GLY A 97 -16.99 -8.52 2.72
N SER A 98 -16.39 -7.34 2.93
CA SER A 98 -14.94 -7.18 2.90
C SER A 98 -14.31 -7.61 4.22
N SER A 99 -13.38 -8.56 4.14
CA SER A 99 -12.54 -9.01 5.26
C SER A 99 -11.15 -8.37 5.25
N LEU A 100 -10.91 -7.39 4.38
CA LEU A 100 -9.58 -6.77 4.24
C LEU A 100 -9.24 -5.94 5.49
N PRO A 101 -8.10 -6.20 6.13
CA PRO A 101 -7.66 -5.46 7.31
C PRO A 101 -7.04 -4.10 6.92
N VAL A 102 -7.83 -3.23 6.29
CA VAL A 102 -7.35 -1.97 5.70
C VAL A 102 -6.80 -0.99 6.75
N LYS A 103 -7.36 -0.98 7.96
CA LYS A 103 -6.83 -0.14 9.06
C LYS A 103 -5.41 -0.56 9.44
N LEU A 104 -5.15 -1.87 9.51
CA LEU A 104 -3.80 -2.39 9.75
C LEU A 104 -2.86 -2.06 8.58
N ALA A 105 -3.32 -2.23 7.34
CA ALA A 105 -2.52 -1.90 6.17
C ALA A 105 -2.14 -0.41 6.14
N VAL A 106 -3.07 0.49 6.46
CA VAL A 106 -2.79 1.92 6.57
C VAL A 106 -1.75 2.19 7.65
N ALA A 107 -1.88 1.58 8.84
CA ALA A 107 -0.92 1.74 9.93
C ALA A 107 0.49 1.25 9.57
N LEU A 108 0.59 0.17 8.78
CA LEU A 108 1.87 -0.39 8.32
C LEU A 108 2.52 0.45 7.20
N LEU A 109 1.71 1.01 6.30
CA LEU A 109 2.19 1.77 5.15
C LEU A 109 2.51 3.22 5.51
N ALA A 110 1.75 3.85 6.40
CA ALA A 110 1.95 5.24 6.79
C ALA A 110 3.29 5.46 7.49
N ASP A 111 3.95 6.57 7.17
CA ASP A 111 5.14 7.07 7.89
C ASP A 111 4.72 7.80 9.19
N ARG A 112 5.73 8.34 9.92
CA ARG A 112 5.51 9.11 11.18
C ARG A 112 4.60 10.33 11.00
N ARG A 113 4.48 10.85 9.77
CA ARG A 113 3.64 12.01 9.44
C ARG A 113 2.26 11.59 8.95
N GLY A 114 1.96 10.29 8.92
CA GLY A 114 0.73 9.74 8.38
C GLY A 114 0.68 9.78 6.85
N VAL A 115 1.84 9.80 6.18
CA VAL A 115 1.94 9.79 4.72
C VAL A 115 2.18 8.37 4.24
N ILE A 116 1.40 7.94 3.28
CA ILE A 116 1.57 6.69 2.53
C ILE A 116 1.99 7.08 1.12
N ASP A 117 3.19 6.69 0.69
CA ASP A 117 3.73 6.95 -0.66
C ASP A 117 3.99 5.60 -1.34
N ILE A 118 3.27 5.33 -2.42
CA ILE A 118 3.24 4.02 -3.08
C ILE A 118 3.46 4.19 -4.57
N ASP A 119 4.37 3.38 -5.13
CA ASP A 119 4.52 3.20 -6.56
C ASP A 119 3.85 1.89 -7.00
N LEU A 120 2.88 1.99 -7.90
CA LEU A 120 2.14 0.86 -8.47
C LEU A 120 2.41 0.75 -9.98
N PRO A 121 3.47 0.06 -10.39
CA PRO A 121 3.70 -0.21 -11.80
C PRO A 121 2.66 -1.21 -12.32
N VAL A 122 2.08 -0.93 -13.47
CA VAL A 122 1.13 -1.81 -14.16
C VAL A 122 1.67 -2.13 -15.55
N ARG A 123 1.61 -3.40 -15.93
CA ARG A 123 1.97 -3.86 -17.27
C ARG A 123 0.91 -4.82 -17.77
N GLY A 124 0.63 -4.77 -19.07
CA GLY A 124 -0.36 -5.65 -19.68
C GLY A 124 -0.32 -5.57 -21.21
N SER A 125 -1.25 -6.25 -21.86
CA SER A 125 -1.42 -6.18 -23.31
C SER A 125 -2.90 -6.02 -23.65
N LEU A 126 -3.23 -5.07 -24.51
CA LEU A 126 -4.59 -4.89 -25.05
C LEU A 126 -5.00 -6.03 -25.97
N ASN A 127 -4.04 -6.82 -26.45
CA ASN A 127 -4.30 -7.98 -27.30
C ASN A 127 -4.76 -9.22 -26.50
N ASP A 128 -4.67 -9.17 -25.15
CA ASP A 128 -5.17 -10.22 -24.28
C ASP A 128 -6.70 -10.06 -24.09
N PRO A 129 -7.53 -11.02 -24.51
CA PRO A 129 -8.99 -10.94 -24.34
C PRO A 129 -9.45 -10.83 -22.88
N GLN A 130 -8.64 -11.25 -21.93
CA GLN A 130 -8.92 -11.16 -20.49
C GLN A 130 -8.36 -9.87 -19.87
N PHE A 131 -7.78 -8.98 -20.68
CA PHE A 131 -7.22 -7.74 -20.22
C PHE A 131 -8.29 -6.81 -19.65
N SER A 132 -8.09 -6.40 -18.40
CA SER A 132 -8.92 -5.40 -17.73
C SER A 132 -8.03 -4.47 -16.91
N MET A 133 -7.96 -3.19 -17.31
CA MET A 133 -7.17 -2.19 -16.55
C MET A 133 -7.62 -2.10 -15.09
N GLY A 134 -8.92 -2.06 -14.84
CA GLY A 134 -9.48 -2.04 -13.48
C GLY A 134 -9.11 -3.29 -12.68
N GLY A 135 -9.14 -4.46 -13.31
CA GLY A 135 -8.74 -5.73 -12.69
C GLY A 135 -7.25 -5.77 -12.32
N LEU A 136 -6.38 -5.21 -13.17
CA LEU A 136 -4.95 -5.14 -12.87
C LEU A 136 -4.64 -4.20 -11.71
N ILE A 137 -5.23 -3.00 -11.71
CA ILE A 137 -5.07 -2.03 -10.61
C ILE A 137 -5.60 -2.64 -9.32
N TRP A 138 -6.77 -3.28 -9.35
CA TRP A 138 -7.35 -3.94 -8.19
C TRP A 138 -6.46 -5.07 -7.64
N ARG A 139 -5.92 -5.93 -8.52
CA ARG A 139 -4.97 -6.99 -8.11
C ARG A 139 -3.70 -6.41 -7.50
N ALA A 140 -3.14 -5.36 -8.10
CA ALA A 140 -1.97 -4.67 -7.55
C ALA A 140 -2.26 -4.12 -6.14
N PHE A 141 -3.41 -3.51 -5.94
CA PHE A 141 -3.87 -2.99 -4.65
C PHE A 141 -4.08 -4.10 -3.62
N VAL A 142 -4.79 -5.17 -3.95
CA VAL A 142 -5.03 -6.32 -3.04
C VAL A 142 -3.71 -7.00 -2.67
N ASN A 143 -2.79 -7.15 -3.62
CA ASN A 143 -1.46 -7.71 -3.37
C ASN A 143 -0.64 -6.82 -2.43
N LEU A 144 -0.74 -5.50 -2.55
CA LEU A 144 -0.08 -4.56 -1.64
C LEU A 144 -0.62 -4.71 -0.21
N ILE A 145 -1.95 -4.70 -0.05
CA ILE A 145 -2.60 -4.92 1.25
C ILE A 145 -2.21 -6.29 1.82
N GLY A 146 -2.27 -7.34 1.00
CA GLY A 146 -1.88 -8.69 1.40
C GLY A 146 -0.44 -8.75 1.92
N ARG A 147 0.52 -8.18 1.19
CA ARG A 147 1.93 -8.12 1.63
C ARG A 147 2.11 -7.34 2.92
N ALA A 148 1.42 -6.21 3.06
CA ALA A 148 1.49 -5.40 4.28
C ALA A 148 1.05 -6.19 5.51
N VAL A 149 0.02 -7.02 5.38
CA VAL A 149 -0.58 -7.75 6.50
C VAL A 149 0.08 -9.08 6.78
N THR A 150 0.45 -9.85 5.72
CA THR A 150 1.04 -11.20 5.89
C THR A 150 2.51 -11.17 6.28
N SER A 151 3.20 -10.07 6.03
CA SER A 151 4.62 -9.92 6.37
C SER A 151 4.93 -8.55 6.95
N PRO A 152 4.31 -8.17 8.09
CA PRO A 152 4.50 -6.85 8.69
C PRO A 152 5.98 -6.57 8.99
N PHE A 153 6.72 -7.57 9.45
CA PHE A 153 8.15 -7.45 9.72
C PHE A 153 9.01 -7.27 8.46
N SER A 154 8.56 -7.73 7.29
CA SER A 154 9.29 -7.51 6.04
C SER A 154 9.19 -6.05 5.57
N LEU A 155 8.08 -5.37 5.83
CA LEU A 155 7.93 -3.95 5.57
C LEU A 155 8.71 -3.09 6.59
N LEU A 156 8.79 -3.56 7.83
CA LEU A 156 9.64 -2.96 8.85
C LEU A 156 11.13 -3.24 8.56
N GLY A 157 11.45 -4.44 8.05
CA GLY A 157 12.81 -4.87 7.69
C GLY A 157 13.38 -4.19 6.46
N SER A 158 12.58 -3.58 5.58
CA SER A 158 13.09 -2.77 4.46
C SER A 158 13.82 -1.51 4.92
N ALA A 159 13.49 -1.00 6.12
CA ALA A 159 14.24 0.05 6.80
C ALA A 159 15.58 -0.46 7.43
N PHE A 160 15.75 -1.78 7.52
CA PHE A 160 16.88 -2.45 8.16
C PHE A 160 17.51 -3.44 7.18
N ALA A 161 18.23 -2.94 6.19
CA ALA A 161 18.89 -3.76 5.18
C ALA A 161 19.72 -4.89 5.84
N GLY A 162 19.32 -6.14 5.55
CA GLY A 162 20.11 -7.34 5.89
C GLY A 162 19.65 -8.16 7.10
N THR A 163 18.56 -7.82 7.79
CA THR A 163 18.04 -8.66 8.90
C THR A 163 16.83 -9.46 8.44
N ALA A 164 16.85 -10.78 8.62
CA ALA A 164 15.70 -11.62 8.27
C ALA A 164 14.50 -11.28 9.17
N ALA A 165 13.29 -11.19 8.58
CA ALA A 165 12.05 -10.88 9.31
C ALA A 165 11.78 -11.86 10.47
N SER A 166 12.26 -13.09 10.36
CA SER A 166 12.20 -14.13 11.40
C SER A 166 13.02 -13.78 12.66
N GLU A 167 14.14 -13.06 12.51
CA GLU A 167 14.99 -12.66 13.65
C GLU A 167 14.36 -11.56 14.50
N LEU A 168 13.42 -10.80 13.92
CA LEU A 168 12.70 -9.74 14.63
C LEU A 168 11.41 -10.24 15.29
N SER A 169 10.90 -11.40 14.88
CA SER A 169 9.63 -11.95 15.36
C SER A 169 9.77 -12.81 16.62
N THR A 170 10.97 -13.28 16.95
CA THR A 170 11.21 -14.19 18.05
C THR A 170 12.44 -13.78 18.85
N ILE A 171 12.27 -13.60 20.16
CA ILE A 171 13.36 -13.35 21.09
C ILE A 171 13.57 -14.62 21.93
N ALA A 172 14.72 -15.25 21.78
CA ALA A 172 15.08 -16.44 22.54
C ALA A 172 15.72 -16.08 23.88
N PHE A 173 15.36 -16.83 24.92
CA PHE A 173 16.00 -16.74 26.25
C PHE A 173 16.72 -18.05 26.55
N ALA A 174 17.85 -17.95 27.22
CA ALA A 174 18.53 -19.16 27.70
C ALA A 174 17.64 -19.86 28.74
N PRO A 175 17.64 -21.21 28.79
CA PRO A 175 16.84 -21.97 29.74
C PRO A 175 17.07 -21.50 31.19
N GLY A 176 15.98 -21.19 31.91
CA GLY A 176 16.05 -20.70 33.28
C GLY A 176 16.55 -19.26 33.46
N SER A 177 16.78 -18.51 32.37
CA SER A 177 17.28 -17.13 32.42
C SER A 177 16.23 -16.14 31.93
N LYS A 178 16.16 -14.97 32.56
CA LYS A 178 15.44 -13.79 32.12
C LYS A 178 16.32 -12.71 31.48
N ALA A 179 17.62 -13.01 31.36
CA ALA A 179 18.59 -12.05 30.82
C ALA A 179 18.51 -12.07 29.28
N LEU A 180 18.48 -10.87 28.70
CA LEU A 180 18.61 -10.68 27.26
C LEU A 180 20.07 -10.72 26.88
N ASP A 181 20.42 -11.54 25.90
CA ASP A 181 21.75 -11.49 25.28
C ASP A 181 21.93 -10.26 24.36
N ALA A 182 23.08 -10.08 23.80
CA ALA A 182 23.40 -8.93 22.95
C ALA A 182 22.58 -8.94 21.64
N GLN A 183 22.31 -10.12 21.09
CA GLN A 183 21.52 -10.28 19.86
C GLN A 183 20.04 -9.98 20.10
N ALA A 184 19.48 -10.48 21.21
CA ALA A 184 18.10 -10.20 21.62
C ALA A 184 17.89 -8.70 21.86
N ARG A 185 18.85 -8.03 22.50
CA ARG A 185 18.80 -6.56 22.71
C ARG A 185 18.82 -5.83 21.36
N ALA A 186 19.75 -6.17 20.47
CA ALA A 186 19.84 -5.56 19.15
C ALA A 186 18.56 -5.75 18.31
N SER A 187 17.90 -6.91 18.42
CA SER A 187 16.61 -7.17 17.75
C SER A 187 15.49 -6.32 18.35
N LEU A 188 15.44 -6.19 19.69
CA LEU A 188 14.44 -5.34 20.36
C LEU A 188 14.64 -3.85 20.04
N ASP A 189 15.89 -3.38 19.97
CA ASP A 189 16.20 -1.98 19.59
C ASP A 189 15.71 -1.70 18.16
N LYS A 190 15.88 -2.64 17.23
CA LYS A 190 15.32 -2.54 15.87
C LYS A 190 13.80 -2.49 15.87
N VAL A 191 13.14 -3.34 16.65
CA VAL A 191 11.68 -3.32 16.78
C VAL A 191 11.21 -1.99 17.37
N ALA A 192 11.88 -1.50 18.41
CA ALA A 192 11.56 -0.21 19.02
C ALA A 192 11.71 0.94 18.00
N GLN A 193 12.79 0.95 17.22
CA GLN A 193 12.99 1.95 16.17
C GLN A 193 11.88 1.86 15.10
N ALA A 194 11.50 0.65 14.68
CA ALA A 194 10.41 0.44 13.73
C ALA A 194 9.06 0.95 14.27
N MET A 195 8.78 0.78 15.56
CA MET A 195 7.57 1.33 16.18
C MET A 195 7.60 2.85 16.28
N LEU A 196 8.78 3.46 16.48
CA LEU A 196 8.93 4.91 16.39
C LEU A 196 8.61 5.42 14.98
N ASP A 197 8.95 4.64 13.95
CA ASP A 197 8.66 4.98 12.54
C ASP A 197 7.20 4.76 12.17
N LYS A 198 6.48 3.92 12.92
CA LYS A 198 5.10 3.50 12.67
C LYS A 198 4.23 3.68 13.93
N PRO A 199 3.95 4.92 14.36
CA PRO A 199 3.31 5.20 15.66
C PRO A 199 1.86 4.68 15.78
N ALA A 200 1.22 4.32 14.67
CA ALA A 200 -0.12 3.73 14.67
C ALA A 200 -0.14 2.21 14.97
N LEU A 201 1.05 1.56 15.06
CA LEU A 201 1.14 0.14 15.38
C LEU A 201 1.17 -0.07 16.90
N ASN A 202 0.46 -1.13 17.35
CA ASN A 202 0.53 -1.65 18.70
C ASN A 202 1.19 -3.02 18.68
N LEU A 203 2.19 -3.25 19.53
CA LEU A 203 2.87 -4.52 19.68
C LEU A 203 2.41 -5.20 20.97
N THR A 204 1.92 -6.45 20.84
CA THR A 204 1.61 -7.29 21.99
C THR A 204 2.58 -8.46 22.04
N PRO A 205 3.54 -8.49 22.98
CA PRO A 205 4.45 -9.61 23.12
C PRO A 205 3.71 -10.84 23.65
N VAL A 206 4.02 -12.01 23.11
CA VAL A 206 3.48 -13.29 23.56
C VAL A 206 4.65 -14.14 24.06
N SER A 207 4.58 -14.62 25.30
CA SER A 207 5.61 -15.52 25.85
C SER A 207 5.24 -16.96 25.60
N TYR A 208 6.24 -17.74 25.14
CA TYR A 208 6.15 -19.19 25.00
C TYR A 208 7.17 -19.85 25.93
N THR A 209 6.73 -20.72 26.81
CA THR A 209 7.59 -21.58 27.62
C THR A 209 7.44 -23.03 27.16
N HIS A 210 8.50 -23.62 26.62
CA HIS A 210 8.60 -25.05 26.39
C HIS A 210 9.30 -25.71 27.58
N LEU A 211 8.55 -26.41 28.42
CA LEU A 211 9.10 -27.37 29.38
C LEU A 211 9.21 -28.73 28.65
N THR A 212 10.36 -29.04 28.08
CA THR A 212 10.67 -30.44 27.70
C THR A 212 10.99 -31.17 28.99
N LEU A 213 10.07 -32.03 29.46
CA LEU A 213 10.40 -33.02 30.48
C LEU A 213 11.40 -34.00 29.87
N PRO A 214 12.54 -34.30 30.54
CA PRO A 214 13.39 -35.38 30.07
C PRO A 214 12.60 -36.69 30.15
N THR A 215 12.43 -37.33 29.00
CA THR A 215 11.97 -38.72 28.93
C THR A 215 13.09 -39.61 29.47
N SER A 216 12.91 -40.11 30.68
CA SER A 216 13.70 -41.20 31.24
C SER A 216 13.48 -42.53 30.51
#